data_35bdb82800dbaf4d9b5f987924b3caa6
#
_entry.id   35bdb82800dbaf4d9b5f987924b3caa6
#
_cell.length_a   1.000
_cell.length_b   1.000
_cell.length_c   1.000
_cell.angle_alpha   90.00
_cell.angle_beta   90.00
_cell.angle_gamma   90.00
#
_symmetry.space_group_name_H-M   'P 1'
#
loop_
_entity.id
_entity.type
_entity.pdbx_description
1 polymer ?
#
loop_
_entity_poly.entity_id
_entity_poly.type
_entity_poly.pdbx_seq_one_letter_code
_entity_poly.pdbx_strand_id
1 'polypeptide(L)'
;MKKIIAAVLCLTMCFALLSACGTENKPAETDPVTSEEPSTAPTESAEPSEEPSEQPSDEPSTAPETEAPATSALADAITSARTDEENEAYPVFSDKAAIEDAYYQVVGFTAADVDDIAMSVSLINIKAYGIVIAKPAEGCADTVKAGLQAFIDTQCNNFETYLADQYEIAKNAKLETLDDGTIVMVMCANADTVYDAIAAALAA
;
A
#
# COMPACT_ATOMS: atom_id res chain seq x y z
N MET A 1 46.15 17.71 -2.17
CA MET A 1 46.18 16.67 -3.18
C MET A 1 47.02 15.45 -2.75
N LYS A 2 46.91 14.99 -1.48
CA LYS A 2 47.69 13.81 -1.00
C LYS A 2 46.88 12.90 -0.05
N LYS A 3 45.53 13.01 0.00
CA LYS A 3 44.67 12.19 0.89
C LYS A 3 43.58 11.38 0.19
N ILE A 4 43.60 11.27 -1.15
CA ILE A 4 42.54 10.56 -1.91
C ILE A 4 43.04 9.21 -2.48
N ILE A 5 44.31 8.83 -2.30
CA ILE A 5 44.89 7.61 -2.91
C ILE A 5 44.80 6.36 -2.01
N ALA A 6 44.37 6.48 -0.74
CA ALA A 6 44.36 5.35 0.21
C ALA A 6 43.08 4.55 0.27
N ALA A 7 41.99 4.93 -0.42
CA ALA A 7 40.68 4.28 -0.31
C ALA A 7 40.32 3.32 -1.45
N VAL A 8 41.18 3.15 -2.44
CA VAL A 8 40.85 2.32 -3.64
C VAL A 8 41.49 0.94 -3.62
N LEU A 9 42.29 0.59 -2.61
CA LEU A 9 43.09 -0.67 -2.63
C LEU A 9 42.56 -1.79 -1.74
N CYS A 10 41.35 -1.72 -1.18
CA CYS A 10 40.80 -2.76 -0.30
C CYS A 10 39.59 -3.53 -0.85
N LEU A 11 39.21 -3.40 -2.11
CA LEU A 11 38.00 -4.05 -2.65
C LEU A 11 38.27 -5.09 -3.77
N THR A 12 39.42 -5.71 -3.82
CA THR A 12 39.72 -6.74 -4.85
C THR A 12 40.25 -8.05 -4.29
N MET A 13 39.72 -8.57 -3.17
CA MET A 13 40.15 -9.90 -2.71
C MET A 13 39.05 -10.64 -1.95
N CYS A 14 37.99 -11.09 -2.63
CA CYS A 14 37.07 -12.12 -2.16
C CYS A 14 36.21 -12.69 -3.30
N PHE A 15 36.87 -13.21 -4.37
CA PHE A 15 36.21 -14.05 -5.36
C PHE A 15 37.11 -15.25 -5.67
N ALA A 16 37.09 -16.25 -4.83
CA ALA A 16 37.45 -17.62 -5.22
C ALA A 16 37.04 -18.60 -4.12
N LEU A 17 36.50 -19.72 -4.54
CA LEU A 17 36.20 -20.95 -3.85
C LEU A 17 34.73 -21.15 -3.47
N LEU A 18 34.03 -21.86 -4.39
CA LEU A 18 33.25 -23.06 -4.12
C LEU A 18 32.75 -23.63 -5.45
N SER A 19 33.64 -24.38 -6.10
CA SER A 19 33.31 -25.42 -7.08
C SER A 19 33.46 -26.80 -6.39
N ALA A 20 32.58 -27.73 -6.75
CA ALA A 20 32.52 -29.16 -6.48
C ALA A 20 31.49 -29.59 -5.42
N CYS A 21 30.48 -30.33 -5.78
CA CYS A 21 30.45 -31.70 -6.23
C CYS A 21 29.07 -32.04 -6.80
N GLY A 22 29.08 -32.62 -8.00
CA GLY A 22 27.95 -33.36 -8.51
C GLY A 22 27.90 -34.78 -7.91
N THR A 23 26.68 -35.34 -7.89
CA THR A 23 26.51 -36.79 -8.03
C THR A 23 25.13 -37.04 -8.66
N GLU A 24 25.17 -37.59 -9.84
CA GLU A 24 24.08 -38.27 -10.51
C GLU A 24 23.57 -39.43 -9.64
N ASN A 25 22.27 -39.64 -9.63
CA ASN A 25 21.72 -40.99 -9.72
C ASN A 25 20.32 -41.01 -10.32
N LYS A 26 20.18 -41.81 -11.34
CA LYS A 26 19.08 -42.12 -12.23
C LYS A 26 18.13 -43.17 -11.62
N PRO A 27 16.97 -43.44 -12.24
CA PRO A 27 15.71 -43.80 -11.60
C PRO A 27 15.48 -45.30 -11.39
N ALA A 28 14.51 -45.65 -10.55
CA ALA A 28 13.87 -46.93 -10.57
C ALA A 28 12.36 -46.78 -10.49
N GLU A 29 11.74 -47.23 -11.58
CA GLU A 29 10.33 -47.59 -11.69
C GLU A 29 9.95 -48.65 -10.65
N THR A 30 8.77 -48.60 -10.11
CA THR A 30 7.82 -49.71 -10.06
C THR A 30 6.40 -49.25 -9.72
N ASP A 31 5.50 -49.62 -10.58
CA ASP A 31 4.04 -49.56 -10.56
C ASP A 31 3.39 -50.51 -9.50
N PRO A 32 2.07 -50.70 -9.53
CA PRO A 32 1.05 -50.16 -8.64
C PRO A 32 0.35 -51.26 -7.81
N VAL A 33 -0.34 -50.89 -6.74
CA VAL A 33 -1.37 -51.76 -6.10
C VAL A 33 -2.48 -50.87 -5.55
N THR A 34 -3.53 -50.80 -6.23
CA THR A 34 -4.92 -51.28 -6.21
C THR A 34 -5.57 -51.49 -4.84
N SER A 35 -6.75 -50.87 -4.70
CA SER A 35 -7.95 -51.32 -3.95
C SER A 35 -7.91 -51.17 -2.41
N GLU A 36 -8.87 -50.61 -1.74
CA GLU A 36 -10.32 -50.81 -1.74
C GLU A 36 -11.03 -49.71 -0.92
N GLU A 37 -12.13 -49.20 -1.41
CA GLU A 37 -13.27 -48.79 -0.62
C GLU A 37 -13.98 -50.05 -0.06
N PRO A 38 -14.88 -50.00 0.96
CA PRO A 38 -16.01 -49.13 1.03
C PRO A 38 -16.59 -48.76 2.43
N SER A 39 -17.42 -47.72 2.41
CA SER A 39 -18.76 -47.71 3.02
C SER A 39 -18.93 -47.73 4.54
N THR A 40 -19.52 -46.74 5.13
CA THR A 40 -20.95 -46.68 5.53
C THR A 40 -21.27 -45.38 6.25
N ALA A 41 -22.28 -44.67 5.76
CA ALA A 41 -23.16 -43.77 6.51
C ALA A 41 -24.29 -44.61 7.16
N PRO A 42 -25.28 -44.10 7.83
CA PRO A 42 -25.49 -42.86 8.62
C PRO A 42 -26.18 -43.15 9.99
N THR A 43 -26.39 -42.14 10.85
CA THR A 43 -27.52 -42.14 11.84
C THR A 43 -27.54 -40.73 12.41
N GLU A 44 -28.43 -39.89 12.02
CA GLU A 44 -29.80 -39.54 12.38
C GLU A 44 -30.06 -39.26 13.88
N SER A 45 -30.70 -38.11 14.10
CA SER A 45 -31.64 -37.73 15.16
C SER A 45 -31.03 -37.02 16.38
N ALA A 46 -31.42 -35.85 16.81
CA ALA A 46 -32.77 -35.25 16.91
C ALA A 46 -32.63 -33.78 17.33
N GLU A 47 -33.44 -32.91 16.77
CA GLU A 47 -34.01 -31.74 17.39
C GLU A 47 -35.06 -32.18 18.47
N PRO A 48 -35.68 -31.30 19.26
CA PRO A 48 -35.76 -29.84 19.28
C PRO A 48 -35.90 -29.20 20.68
N SER A 49 -36.21 -27.89 20.70
CA SER A 49 -36.96 -27.15 21.75
C SER A 49 -36.09 -26.34 22.73
N GLU A 50 -36.32 -25.13 23.06
CA GLU A 50 -37.44 -24.17 22.97
C GLU A 50 -36.88 -22.77 23.23
N GLU A 51 -37.42 -21.80 22.54
CA GLU A 51 -37.54 -20.39 22.98
C GLU A 51 -38.42 -20.30 24.23
N PRO A 52 -38.33 -19.27 25.09
CA PRO A 52 -38.83 -17.97 24.72
C PRO A 52 -38.15 -16.74 25.35
N SER A 53 -38.17 -15.67 24.58
CA SER A 53 -38.70 -14.36 24.90
C SER A 53 -38.29 -13.69 26.23
N GLU A 54 -37.61 -12.57 26.12
CA GLU A 54 -38.14 -11.29 26.63
C GLU A 54 -37.38 -10.10 26.08
N GLN A 55 -38.14 -9.23 25.47
CA GLN A 55 -37.91 -7.86 25.03
C GLN A 55 -38.41 -6.93 26.17
N PRO A 56 -38.20 -5.61 26.12
CA PRO A 56 -37.18 -4.69 25.63
C PRO A 56 -36.67 -3.77 26.74
N SER A 57 -35.52 -3.15 26.54
CA SER A 57 -35.20 -1.90 27.25
C SER A 57 -34.73 -0.87 26.25
N ASP A 58 -35.68 -0.02 25.87
CA ASP A 58 -35.43 1.26 25.23
C ASP A 58 -34.67 2.14 26.23
N GLU A 59 -33.39 2.33 25.99
CA GLU A 59 -32.69 3.49 26.45
C GLU A 59 -32.09 4.15 25.21
N PRO A 60 -32.46 5.41 24.91
CA PRO A 60 -31.80 6.14 23.85
C PRO A 60 -30.39 6.52 24.35
N SER A 61 -29.43 5.68 24.03
CA SER A 61 -28.01 6.07 24.10
C SER A 61 -27.82 7.16 23.04
N THR A 62 -27.86 8.40 23.47
CA THR A 62 -27.26 9.52 22.75
C THR A 62 -25.79 9.20 22.59
N ALA A 63 -25.46 8.60 21.47
CA ALA A 63 -24.09 8.60 20.99
C ALA A 63 -23.61 10.07 20.97
N PRO A 64 -22.44 10.37 21.52
CA PRO A 64 -21.86 11.67 21.31
C PRO A 64 -21.75 11.89 19.81
N GLU A 65 -22.35 12.96 19.33
CA GLU A 65 -22.16 13.50 17.99
C GLU A 65 -20.66 13.77 17.88
N THR A 66 -19.92 12.82 17.32
CA THR A 66 -18.53 13.01 16.97
C THR A 66 -18.57 14.07 15.89
N GLU A 67 -18.23 15.31 16.24
CA GLU A 67 -17.90 16.34 15.24
C GLU A 67 -16.95 15.67 14.25
N ALA A 68 -17.37 15.61 12.99
CA ALA A 68 -16.52 15.14 11.92
C ALA A 68 -15.21 15.96 12.03
N PRO A 69 -14.04 15.32 12.09
CA PRO A 69 -12.78 16.02 12.16
C PRO A 69 -12.75 17.02 11.01
N ALA A 70 -12.38 18.27 11.30
CA ALA A 70 -12.25 19.29 10.26
C ALA A 70 -11.32 18.71 9.18
N THR A 71 -11.87 18.45 8.00
CA THR A 71 -11.12 17.94 6.87
C THR A 71 -10.01 18.92 6.57
N SER A 72 -8.77 18.41 6.42
CA SER A 72 -7.67 19.30 6.03
C SER A 72 -7.87 19.74 4.58
N ALA A 73 -7.39 20.93 4.22
CA ALA A 73 -7.45 21.42 2.83
C ALA A 73 -6.81 20.42 1.84
N LEU A 74 -5.80 19.65 2.29
CA LEU A 74 -5.18 18.62 1.48
C LEU A 74 -6.11 17.41 1.26
N ALA A 75 -6.90 17.01 2.27
CA ALA A 75 -7.88 15.94 2.14
C ALA A 75 -9.03 16.36 1.23
N ASP A 76 -9.50 17.61 1.34
CA ASP A 76 -10.54 18.17 0.48
C ASP A 76 -10.07 18.22 -0.99
N ALA A 77 -8.80 18.54 -1.24
CA ALA A 77 -8.22 18.52 -2.58
C ALA A 77 -8.25 17.09 -3.18
N ILE A 78 -7.97 16.05 -2.40
CA ILE A 78 -8.07 14.65 -2.87
C ILE A 78 -9.52 14.28 -3.16
N THR A 79 -10.44 14.53 -2.21
CA THR A 79 -11.83 14.08 -2.32
C THR A 79 -12.57 14.78 -3.46
N SER A 80 -12.29 16.06 -3.69
CA SER A 80 -12.90 16.81 -4.79
C SER A 80 -12.35 16.48 -6.19
N ALA A 81 -11.14 15.91 -6.25
CA ALA A 81 -10.51 15.49 -7.50
C ALA A 81 -10.96 14.10 -7.99
N ARG A 82 -11.69 13.34 -7.17
CA ARG A 82 -12.12 11.96 -7.42
C ARG A 82 -13.63 11.86 -7.58
N THR A 83 -14.06 10.70 -8.05
CA THR A 83 -15.49 10.34 -8.09
C THR A 83 -16.00 9.93 -6.69
N ASP A 84 -17.32 9.97 -6.50
CA ASP A 84 -17.94 9.50 -5.25
C ASP A 84 -17.63 8.00 -5.00
N GLU A 85 -17.60 7.18 -6.06
CA GLU A 85 -17.26 5.76 -5.96
C GLU A 85 -15.81 5.55 -5.48
N GLU A 86 -14.86 6.36 -5.95
CA GLU A 86 -13.47 6.31 -5.48
C GLU A 86 -13.35 6.80 -4.04
N ASN A 87 -14.13 7.80 -3.65
CA ASN A 87 -14.17 8.30 -2.28
C ASN A 87 -14.72 7.26 -1.30
N GLU A 88 -15.72 6.47 -1.70
CA GLU A 88 -16.24 5.35 -0.91
C GLU A 88 -15.24 4.19 -0.82
N ALA A 89 -14.55 3.89 -1.93
CA ALA A 89 -13.63 2.73 -2.01
C ALA A 89 -12.28 2.98 -1.31
N TYR A 90 -11.80 4.23 -1.29
CA TYR A 90 -10.46 4.59 -0.82
C TYR A 90 -10.53 5.77 0.17
N PRO A 91 -10.55 5.51 1.48
CA PRO A 91 -10.59 6.56 2.50
C PRO A 91 -9.36 7.47 2.41
N VAL A 92 -9.55 8.75 2.77
CA VAL A 92 -8.48 9.73 2.88
C VAL A 92 -8.10 9.89 4.34
N PHE A 93 -6.82 9.80 4.64
CA PHE A 93 -6.24 10.05 5.96
C PHE A 93 -5.49 11.37 5.93
N SER A 94 -5.75 12.28 6.87
CA SER A 94 -5.13 13.61 6.94
C SER A 94 -4.62 14.02 8.33
N ASP A 95 -4.90 13.25 9.36
CA ASP A 95 -4.27 13.44 10.66
C ASP A 95 -2.99 12.62 10.73
N LYS A 96 -1.84 13.28 10.52
CA LYS A 96 -0.54 12.62 10.48
C LYS A 96 -0.20 11.81 11.73
N ALA A 97 -0.78 12.15 12.88
CA ALA A 97 -0.56 11.43 14.12
C ALA A 97 -1.47 10.20 14.28
N ALA A 98 -2.59 10.17 13.55
CA ALA A 98 -3.53 9.06 13.56
C ALA A 98 -3.33 8.08 12.39
N ILE A 99 -2.53 8.44 11.38
CA ILE A 99 -2.17 7.53 10.28
C ILE A 99 -1.32 6.38 10.84
N GLU A 100 -1.76 5.15 10.59
CA GLU A 100 -1.04 3.96 11.04
C GLU A 100 0.34 3.83 10.38
N ASP A 101 1.33 3.33 11.15
CA ASP A 101 2.71 3.14 10.69
C ASP A 101 2.82 2.33 9.38
N ALA A 102 1.89 1.41 9.14
CA ALA A 102 1.86 0.60 7.93
C ALA A 102 1.76 1.45 6.64
N TYR A 103 1.00 2.54 6.67
CA TYR A 103 0.91 3.46 5.53
C TYR A 103 2.22 4.22 5.30
N TYR A 104 2.85 4.71 6.38
CA TYR A 104 4.14 5.37 6.28
C TYR A 104 5.24 4.44 5.78
N GLN A 105 5.26 3.18 6.22
CA GLN A 105 6.20 2.17 5.71
C GLN A 105 6.05 1.93 4.21
N VAL A 106 4.81 1.92 3.71
CA VAL A 106 4.54 1.72 2.28
C VAL A 106 4.99 2.91 1.44
N VAL A 107 4.74 4.14 1.91
CA VAL A 107 5.15 5.35 1.18
C VAL A 107 6.61 5.76 1.41
N GLY A 108 7.33 5.08 2.31
CA GLY A 108 8.79 5.16 2.44
C GLY A 108 9.33 6.37 3.20
N PHE A 109 8.52 7.02 4.05
CA PHE A 109 8.93 8.10 4.95
C PHE A 109 8.12 8.01 6.25
N THR A 110 8.27 8.95 7.18
CA THR A 110 7.62 8.92 8.51
C THR A 110 6.79 10.18 8.75
N ALA A 111 5.93 10.16 9.78
CA ALA A 111 5.19 11.33 10.22
C ALA A 111 6.09 12.52 10.61
N ALA A 112 7.34 12.26 11.01
CA ALA A 112 8.30 13.32 11.35
C ALA A 112 8.88 14.05 10.13
N ASP A 113 8.80 13.42 8.94
CA ASP A 113 9.33 13.98 7.69
C ASP A 113 8.37 14.96 7.02
N VAL A 114 7.15 15.13 7.57
CA VAL A 114 6.12 16.00 7.01
C VAL A 114 5.56 16.95 8.06
N ASP A 115 5.23 18.18 7.67
CA ASP A 115 4.49 19.13 8.48
C ASP A 115 2.99 18.89 8.36
N ASP A 116 2.51 18.60 7.14
CA ASP A 116 1.12 18.29 6.84
C ASP A 116 1.03 17.22 5.75
N ILE A 117 -0.01 16.41 5.77
CA ILE A 117 -0.19 15.30 4.84
C ILE A 117 -1.67 14.96 4.66
N ALA A 118 -2.04 14.61 3.43
CA ALA A 118 -3.22 13.81 3.16
C ALA A 118 -2.84 12.64 2.24
N MET A 119 -3.31 11.46 2.57
CA MET A 119 -3.04 10.28 1.75
C MET A 119 -4.26 9.37 1.62
N SER A 120 -4.35 8.71 0.48
CA SER A 120 -5.31 7.66 0.18
C SER A 120 -4.56 6.59 -0.60
N VAL A 121 -4.14 5.52 0.07
CA VAL A 121 -3.25 4.49 -0.47
C VAL A 121 -3.86 3.12 -0.27
N SER A 122 -3.84 2.28 -1.30
CA SER A 122 -4.23 0.88 -1.19
C SER A 122 -3.07 0.06 -0.62
N LEU A 123 -3.33 -0.67 0.46
CA LEU A 123 -2.41 -1.69 0.99
C LEU A 123 -2.62 -3.06 0.35
N ILE A 124 -3.57 -3.18 -0.61
CA ILE A 124 -3.89 -4.44 -1.29
C ILE A 124 -3.03 -4.56 -2.54
N ASN A 125 -2.26 -5.64 -2.64
CA ASN A 125 -1.26 -5.87 -3.69
C ASN A 125 -1.82 -6.34 -5.05
N ILE A 126 -3.11 -6.15 -5.29
CA ILE A 126 -3.75 -6.39 -6.61
C ILE A 126 -4.25 -5.09 -7.26
N LYS A 127 -3.95 -3.94 -6.67
CA LYS A 127 -4.37 -2.61 -7.13
C LYS A 127 -3.21 -1.63 -7.04
N ALA A 128 -2.82 -1.06 -8.16
CA ALA A 128 -1.95 0.10 -8.22
C ALA A 128 -2.78 1.35 -7.93
N TYR A 129 -2.80 1.77 -6.67
CA TYR A 129 -3.55 2.94 -6.25
C TYR A 129 -2.84 3.67 -5.11
N GLY A 130 -2.66 4.96 -5.27
CA GLY A 130 -2.16 5.84 -4.24
C GLY A 130 -2.26 7.31 -4.64
N ILE A 131 -2.78 8.14 -3.75
CA ILE A 131 -2.75 9.60 -3.86
C ILE A 131 -2.17 10.11 -2.56
N VAL A 132 -1.10 10.89 -2.65
CA VAL A 132 -0.42 11.48 -1.49
C VAL A 132 -0.14 12.95 -1.79
N ILE A 133 -0.55 13.82 -0.89
CA ILE A 133 -0.19 15.23 -0.86
C ILE A 133 0.56 15.45 0.45
N ALA A 134 1.84 15.81 0.37
CA ALA A 134 2.68 16.00 1.54
C ALA A 134 3.33 17.38 1.52
N LYS A 135 3.28 18.09 2.65
CA LYS A 135 4.12 19.26 2.92
C LYS A 135 5.32 18.78 3.73
N PRO A 136 6.50 18.64 3.11
CA PRO A 136 7.68 18.16 3.80
C PRO A 136 8.09 19.07 4.95
N ALA A 137 8.54 18.48 6.05
CA ALA A 137 9.22 19.22 7.10
C ALA A 137 10.55 19.80 6.59
N GLU A 138 11.09 20.79 7.29
CA GLU A 138 12.35 21.45 6.90
C GLU A 138 13.48 20.43 6.66
N GLY A 139 14.03 20.42 5.45
CA GLY A 139 15.12 19.53 5.05
C GLY A 139 14.68 18.11 4.66
N CYS A 140 13.40 17.77 4.71
CA CYS A 140 12.90 16.40 4.45
C CYS A 140 12.32 16.22 3.03
N ALA A 141 12.30 17.24 2.17
CA ALA A 141 11.70 17.15 0.83
C ALA A 141 12.29 16.02 -0.02
N ASP A 142 13.61 15.85 -0.02
CA ASP A 142 14.25 14.76 -0.75
C ASP A 142 13.88 13.38 -0.19
N THR A 143 13.76 13.25 1.13
CA THR A 143 13.34 12.00 1.80
C THR A 143 11.93 11.62 1.40
N VAL A 144 10.98 12.56 1.46
CA VAL A 144 9.57 12.35 1.08
C VAL A 144 9.47 11.97 -0.40
N LYS A 145 10.14 12.72 -1.27
CA LYS A 145 10.13 12.45 -2.71
C LYS A 145 10.75 11.09 -3.06
N ALA A 146 11.86 10.75 -2.43
CA ALA A 146 12.51 9.44 -2.63
C ALA A 146 11.64 8.28 -2.15
N GLY A 147 10.95 8.43 -1.01
CA GLY A 147 10.01 7.44 -0.50
C GLY A 147 8.86 7.20 -1.46
N LEU A 148 8.21 8.25 -1.95
CA LEU A 148 7.12 8.16 -2.93
C LEU A 148 7.58 7.54 -4.26
N GLN A 149 8.77 7.87 -4.72
CA GLN A 149 9.34 7.24 -5.92
C GLN A 149 9.57 5.73 -5.69
N ALA A 150 10.13 5.35 -4.54
CA ALA A 150 10.35 3.95 -4.20
C ALA A 150 9.02 3.18 -4.09
N PHE A 151 7.95 3.83 -3.62
CA PHE A 151 6.61 3.24 -3.64
C PHE A 151 6.13 2.98 -5.07
N ILE A 152 6.24 3.95 -5.99
CA ILE A 152 5.90 3.78 -7.40
C ILE A 152 6.70 2.62 -8.02
N ASP A 153 8.02 2.60 -7.81
CA ASP A 153 8.90 1.56 -8.33
C ASP A 153 8.53 0.17 -7.80
N THR A 154 8.15 0.08 -6.53
CA THR A 154 7.67 -1.16 -5.90
C THR A 154 6.38 -1.64 -6.55
N GLN A 155 5.42 -0.74 -6.82
CA GLN A 155 4.18 -1.10 -7.50
C GLN A 155 4.44 -1.56 -8.95
N CYS A 156 5.31 -0.87 -9.68
CA CYS A 156 5.75 -1.31 -11.01
C CYS A 156 6.32 -2.74 -10.97
N ASN A 157 7.28 -3.00 -10.07
CA ASN A 157 7.89 -4.32 -9.94
C ASN A 157 6.88 -5.41 -9.55
N ASN A 158 5.93 -5.08 -8.67
CA ASN A 158 4.90 -6.02 -8.24
C ASN A 158 3.96 -6.43 -9.37
N PHE A 159 3.65 -5.53 -10.29
CA PHE A 159 2.63 -5.77 -11.33
C PHE A 159 3.20 -6.15 -12.70
N GLU A 160 4.49 -5.93 -12.96
CA GLU A 160 5.12 -6.09 -14.28
C GLU A 160 4.83 -7.46 -14.94
N THR A 161 4.76 -8.53 -14.15
CA THR A 161 4.68 -9.90 -14.69
C THR A 161 3.30 -10.52 -14.72
N TYR A 162 2.30 -9.98 -14.00
CA TYR A 162 1.01 -10.68 -13.85
C TYR A 162 -0.24 -9.79 -13.89
N LEU A 163 -0.13 -8.47 -13.75
CA LEU A 163 -1.24 -7.52 -13.80
C LEU A 163 -0.89 -6.34 -14.71
N ALA A 164 -0.89 -6.56 -16.02
CA ALA A 164 -0.43 -5.58 -16.99
C ALA A 164 -1.19 -4.25 -16.95
N ASP A 165 -2.48 -4.26 -16.64
CA ASP A 165 -3.31 -3.06 -16.46
C ASP A 165 -2.88 -2.25 -15.21
N GLN A 166 -2.54 -2.93 -14.12
CA GLN A 166 -2.05 -2.29 -12.90
C GLN A 166 -0.60 -1.79 -13.07
N TYR A 167 0.21 -2.52 -13.83
CA TYR A 167 1.54 -2.07 -14.20
C TYR A 167 1.52 -0.75 -14.97
N GLU A 168 0.63 -0.62 -15.96
CA GLU A 168 0.48 0.63 -16.71
C GLU A 168 -0.01 1.78 -15.83
N ILE A 169 -0.88 1.52 -14.85
CA ILE A 169 -1.29 2.55 -13.87
C ILE A 169 -0.08 2.99 -13.02
N ALA A 170 0.69 2.06 -12.46
CA ALA A 170 1.85 2.38 -11.64
C ALA A 170 2.93 3.14 -12.43
N LYS A 171 3.21 2.71 -13.66
CA LYS A 171 4.19 3.31 -14.56
C LYS A 171 3.83 4.74 -14.97
N ASN A 172 2.54 5.04 -15.08
CA ASN A 172 2.04 6.37 -15.43
C ASN A 172 1.73 7.24 -14.20
N ALA A 173 2.18 6.85 -13.01
CA ALA A 173 2.03 7.66 -11.81
C ALA A 173 2.71 9.03 -11.96
N LYS A 174 2.04 10.07 -11.43
CA LYS A 174 2.59 11.43 -11.35
C LYS A 174 3.29 11.62 -10.00
N LEU A 175 4.45 12.23 -10.00
CA LEU A 175 5.17 12.63 -8.79
C LEU A 175 5.83 13.98 -9.04
N GLU A 176 5.21 15.04 -8.56
CA GLU A 176 5.62 16.41 -8.83
C GLU A 176 5.77 17.20 -7.52
N THR A 177 6.58 18.25 -7.58
CA THR A 177 6.73 19.22 -6.49
C THR A 177 6.15 20.56 -6.98
N LEU A 178 5.17 21.09 -6.26
CA LEU A 178 4.55 22.38 -6.54
C LEU A 178 5.49 23.52 -6.14
N ASP A 179 5.15 24.75 -6.59
CA ASP A 179 5.97 25.97 -6.37
C ASP A 179 6.13 26.31 -4.87
N ASP A 180 5.20 25.91 -4.02
CA ASP A 180 5.24 26.09 -2.57
C ASP A 180 6.03 24.99 -1.84
N GLY A 181 6.59 24.03 -2.56
CA GLY A 181 7.31 22.88 -2.03
C GLY A 181 6.44 21.68 -1.65
N THR A 182 5.11 21.77 -1.81
CA THR A 182 4.20 20.62 -1.62
C THR A 182 4.51 19.54 -2.65
N ILE A 183 4.63 18.30 -2.19
CA ILE A 183 4.85 17.14 -3.07
C ILE A 183 3.52 16.43 -3.27
N VAL A 184 3.18 16.19 -4.54
CA VAL A 184 1.94 15.50 -4.95
C VAL A 184 2.32 14.24 -5.72
N MET A 185 1.82 13.10 -5.26
CA MET A 185 1.91 11.82 -5.96
C MET A 185 0.50 11.33 -6.28
N VAL A 186 0.25 10.95 -7.53
CA VAL A 186 -1.03 10.38 -7.99
C VAL A 186 -0.76 9.13 -8.81
N MET A 187 -1.27 8.00 -8.35
CA MET A 187 -1.21 6.70 -9.01
C MET A 187 -2.62 6.12 -9.06
N CYS A 188 -3.31 6.34 -10.18
CA CYS A 188 -4.65 5.83 -10.46
C CYS A 188 -4.87 5.78 -11.97
N ALA A 189 -6.00 5.23 -12.43
CA ALA A 189 -6.27 5.04 -13.86
C ALA A 189 -6.29 6.35 -14.68
N ASN A 190 -6.65 7.48 -14.06
CA ASN A 190 -6.75 8.79 -14.66
C ASN A 190 -5.83 9.81 -13.97
N ALA A 191 -4.59 9.40 -13.68
CA ALA A 191 -3.62 10.15 -12.89
C ALA A 191 -3.42 11.60 -13.35
N ASP A 192 -3.38 11.87 -14.67
CA ASP A 192 -3.24 13.22 -15.20
C ASP A 192 -4.40 14.13 -14.78
N THR A 193 -5.64 13.66 -14.96
CA THR A 193 -6.85 14.44 -14.63
C THR A 193 -6.96 14.70 -13.13
N VAL A 194 -6.68 13.68 -12.30
CA VAL A 194 -6.73 13.80 -10.84
C VAL A 194 -5.63 14.73 -10.34
N TYR A 195 -4.42 14.61 -10.89
CA TYR A 195 -3.31 15.50 -10.55
C TYR A 195 -3.62 16.96 -10.86
N ASP A 196 -4.13 17.25 -12.08
CA ASP A 196 -4.46 18.61 -12.50
C ASP A 196 -5.55 19.23 -11.60
N ALA A 197 -6.55 18.43 -11.21
CA ALA A 197 -7.60 18.87 -10.29
C ALA A 197 -7.05 19.19 -8.89
N ILE A 198 -6.16 18.32 -8.35
CA ILE A 198 -5.49 18.53 -7.06
C ILE A 198 -4.64 19.81 -7.12
N ALA A 199 -3.79 19.96 -8.14
CA ALA A 199 -2.92 21.12 -8.29
C ALA A 199 -3.72 22.42 -8.38
N ALA A 200 -4.83 22.41 -9.11
CA ALA A 200 -5.74 23.57 -9.18
C ALA A 200 -6.40 23.89 -7.84
N ALA A 201 -6.83 22.88 -7.07
CA ALA A 201 -7.43 23.06 -5.75
C ALA A 201 -6.44 23.61 -4.71
N LEU A 202 -5.17 23.22 -4.80
CA LEU A 202 -4.11 23.72 -3.90
C LEU A 202 -3.59 25.10 -4.24
N ALA A 203 -3.82 25.56 -5.48
CA ALA A 203 -3.44 26.91 -5.94
C ALA A 203 -4.51 27.99 -5.66
N ALA A 204 -5.71 27.61 -5.21
CA ALA A 204 -6.85 28.51 -4.99
C ALA A 204 -6.79 29.19 -3.62
#